data_e686b728dd2ec0fc0e512f98c339567f
#
_entry.id   e686b728dd2ec0fc0e512f98c339567f
#
_cell.length_a   1.000
_cell.length_b   1.000
_cell.length_c   1.000
_cell.angle_alpha   90.00
_cell.angle_beta   90.00
_cell.angle_gamma   90.00
#
_symmetry.space_group_name_H-M   'P 1'
#
loop_
_entity.id
_entity.type
_entity.pdbx_description
1 polymer ?
#
loop_
_entity_poly.entity_id
_entity_poly.type
_entity_poly.pdbx_seq_one_letter_code
_entity_poly.pdbx_strand_id
1 'polypeptide(L)'
;MTTDAISETELVDNLESRAVKSMTLVQGEDDKFRVYVTLTWKEGRQLLETQRKKPRTWASLDRLIRHINTKYGKVPVIQLELRSQNENGNQQRSRRKRT
;
A
#
# COMPACT_ATOMS: atom_id res chain seq x y z
N MET A 1 18.04 -1.39 -5.41
CA MET A 1 17.49 -2.60 -4.80
C MET A 1 16.09 -2.89 -5.26
N THR A 2 15.84 -4.13 -5.57
CA THR A 2 14.51 -4.51 -5.99
C THR A 2 13.61 -4.73 -4.78
N THR A 3 12.36 -4.31 -4.93
CA THR A 3 11.34 -4.61 -3.93
C THR A 3 10.87 -6.03 -4.15
N ASP A 4 10.86 -6.82 -3.08
CA ASP A 4 10.31 -8.17 -3.16
C ASP A 4 8.82 -8.11 -3.38
N ALA A 5 8.27 -9.21 -3.86
CA ALA A 5 6.85 -9.29 -4.17
C ALA A 5 6.16 -10.31 -3.28
N ILE A 6 4.86 -10.10 -3.09
CA ILE A 6 4.04 -11.00 -2.31
C ILE A 6 2.71 -11.20 -3.04
N SER A 7 2.21 -12.42 -3.06
CA SER A 7 0.92 -12.71 -3.64
C SER A 7 -0.19 -12.44 -2.63
N GLU A 8 -1.42 -12.36 -3.11
CA GLU A 8 -2.56 -12.14 -2.22
C GLU A 8 -2.72 -13.30 -1.24
N THR A 9 -2.49 -14.52 -1.70
CA THR A 9 -2.57 -15.70 -0.84
C THR A 9 -1.54 -15.61 0.28
N GLU A 10 -0.30 -15.26 -0.08
CA GLU A 10 0.75 -15.11 0.92
C GLU A 10 0.44 -13.99 1.91
N LEU A 11 -0.14 -12.90 1.40
CA LEU A 11 -0.51 -11.79 2.26
C LEU A 11 -1.56 -12.21 3.28
N VAL A 12 -2.60 -12.91 2.82
CA VAL A 12 -3.65 -13.37 3.71
C VAL A 12 -3.09 -14.33 4.76
N ASP A 13 -2.22 -15.25 4.34
CA ASP A 13 -1.59 -16.18 5.27
C ASP A 13 -0.80 -15.45 6.34
N ASN A 14 -0.05 -14.42 5.94
CA ASN A 14 0.73 -13.65 6.89
C ASN A 14 -0.15 -12.82 7.82
N LEU A 15 -1.26 -12.32 7.31
CA LEU A 15 -2.20 -11.61 8.17
C LEU A 15 -2.80 -12.54 9.22
N GLU A 16 -3.17 -13.74 8.83
CA GLU A 16 -3.72 -14.71 9.77
C GLU A 16 -2.70 -15.13 10.81
N SER A 17 -1.44 -15.16 10.44
CA SER A 17 -0.36 -15.51 11.36
C SER A 17 0.11 -14.32 12.18
N ARG A 18 -0.49 -13.15 11.99
CA ARG A 18 -0.09 -11.92 12.65
C ARG A 18 1.35 -11.54 12.32
N ALA A 19 1.76 -11.84 11.10
CA ALA A 19 3.12 -11.59 10.64
C ALA A 19 3.23 -10.33 9.78
N VAL A 20 2.16 -9.56 9.66
CA VAL A 20 2.18 -8.29 8.93
C VAL A 20 2.36 -7.16 9.93
N LYS A 21 3.41 -6.39 9.73
CA LYS A 21 3.72 -5.25 10.59
C LYS A 21 2.91 -4.03 10.18
N SER A 22 2.85 -3.76 8.88
CA SER A 22 2.12 -2.60 8.37
C SER A 22 1.84 -2.80 6.89
N MET A 23 0.90 -2.01 6.39
CA MET A 23 0.53 -2.00 4.98
C MET A 23 0.58 -0.56 4.51
N THR A 24 1.22 -0.32 3.37
CA THR A 24 1.34 1.02 2.81
C THR A 24 0.64 1.07 1.46
N LEU A 25 -0.28 2.01 1.33
CA LEU A 25 -1.01 2.23 0.09
C LEU A 25 -0.32 3.38 -0.63
N VAL A 26 0.23 3.09 -1.82
CA VAL A 26 1.06 4.05 -2.53
C VAL A 26 0.39 4.46 -3.83
N GLN A 27 0.17 5.76 -4.00
CA GLN A 27 -0.36 6.30 -5.24
C GLN A 27 0.79 6.47 -6.23
N GLY A 28 0.69 5.80 -7.38
CA GLY A 28 1.70 5.90 -8.41
C GLY A 28 1.47 7.08 -9.31
N GLU A 29 2.38 7.26 -10.29
CA GLU A 29 2.29 8.36 -11.23
C GLU A 29 1.10 8.22 -12.17
N ASP A 30 0.57 7.01 -12.31
CA ASP A 30 -0.62 6.77 -13.10
C ASP A 30 -1.91 7.00 -12.30
N ASP A 31 -1.78 7.55 -11.08
CA ASP A 31 -2.87 7.82 -10.15
C ASP A 31 -3.55 6.56 -9.64
N LYS A 32 -2.99 5.40 -9.93
CA LYS A 32 -3.49 4.15 -9.38
C LYS A 32 -2.76 3.81 -8.10
N PHE A 33 -3.43 3.06 -7.24
CA PHE A 33 -2.88 2.72 -5.94
C PHE A 33 -2.31 1.31 -5.95
N ARG A 34 -1.18 1.15 -5.29
CA ARG A 34 -0.51 -0.14 -5.09
C ARG A 34 -0.37 -0.40 -3.61
N VAL A 35 -0.21 -1.66 -3.25
CA VAL A 35 -0.10 -2.05 -1.86
C VAL A 35 1.28 -2.61 -1.61
N TYR A 36 1.94 -2.07 -0.60
CA TYR A 36 3.20 -2.60 -0.10
C TYR A 36 2.97 -3.10 1.32
N VAL A 37 3.59 -4.20 1.66
CA VAL A 37 3.40 -4.85 2.94
C VAL A 37 4.76 -5.01 3.61
N THR A 38 4.83 -4.67 4.90
CA THR A 38 6.02 -4.90 5.70
C THR A 38 5.73 -6.07 6.64
N LEU A 39 6.58 -7.10 6.57
CA LEU A 39 6.39 -8.28 7.38
C LEU A 39 7.25 -8.22 8.64
N THR A 40 6.83 -8.94 9.68
CA THR A 40 7.57 -8.94 10.94
C THR A 40 8.87 -9.72 10.87
N TRP A 41 8.95 -10.66 9.94
CA TRP A 41 10.08 -11.60 9.86
C TRP A 41 10.99 -11.33 8.68
N LYS A 42 10.75 -10.26 7.94
CA LYS A 42 11.54 -9.96 6.75
C LYS A 42 11.67 -8.47 6.60
N GLU A 43 12.87 -8.01 6.29
CA GLU A 43 13.10 -6.58 6.08
C GLU A 43 12.62 -6.13 4.71
N GLY A 44 12.29 -4.84 4.62
CA GLY A 44 11.87 -4.23 3.37
C GLY A 44 10.39 -4.40 3.12
N ARG A 45 9.93 -3.70 2.11
CA ARG A 45 8.53 -3.73 1.71
C ARG A 45 8.34 -4.79 0.64
N GLN A 46 7.18 -5.44 0.68
CA GLN A 46 6.79 -6.44 -0.30
C GLN A 46 5.68 -5.84 -1.17
N LEU A 47 5.88 -5.82 -2.48
CA LEU A 47 4.87 -5.30 -3.40
C LEU A 47 3.83 -6.39 -3.67
N LEU A 48 2.55 -6.05 -3.46
CA LEU A 48 1.47 -6.99 -3.76
C LEU A 48 1.31 -7.14 -5.26
N GLU A 49 1.40 -8.38 -5.73
CA GLU A 49 1.34 -8.69 -7.15
C GLU A 49 0.18 -9.62 -7.47
N THR A 50 -0.26 -9.55 -8.72
CA THR A 50 -1.23 -10.50 -9.26
C THR A 50 -0.56 -11.84 -9.55
N GLN A 51 -1.36 -12.83 -9.92
CA GLN A 51 -0.82 -14.14 -10.30
C GLN A 51 0.11 -14.06 -11.50
N ARG A 52 -0.05 -13.02 -12.31
CA ARG A 52 0.80 -12.82 -13.47
C ARG A 52 2.07 -12.05 -13.15
N LYS A 53 2.36 -11.86 -11.87
CA LYS A 53 3.56 -11.18 -11.40
C LYS A 53 3.59 -9.71 -11.77
N LYS A 54 2.43 -9.09 -11.85
CA LYS A 54 2.32 -7.65 -12.11
C LYS A 54 1.78 -6.97 -10.86
N PRO A 55 2.19 -5.72 -10.61
CA PRO A 55 1.67 -5.00 -9.44
C PRO A 55 0.15 -4.97 -9.46
N ARG A 56 -0.44 -5.32 -8.33
CA ARG A 56 -1.88 -5.19 -8.20
C ARG A 56 -2.23 -3.73 -8.00
N THR A 57 -3.14 -3.20 -8.81
CA THR A 57 -3.49 -1.78 -8.75
C THR A 57 -4.99 -1.59 -8.58
N TRP A 58 -5.34 -0.45 -8.00
CA TRP A 58 -6.73 -0.05 -7.82
C TRP A 58 -6.87 1.38 -8.36
N ALA A 59 -7.96 1.62 -9.08
CA ALA A 59 -8.20 2.93 -9.68
C ALA A 59 -8.64 3.96 -8.65
N SER A 60 -9.19 3.53 -7.52
CA SER A 60 -9.65 4.48 -6.51
C SER A 60 -9.29 3.96 -5.12
N LEU A 61 -9.06 4.90 -4.22
CA LEU A 61 -8.75 4.56 -2.83
C LEU A 61 -9.96 3.91 -2.15
N ASP A 62 -11.17 4.36 -2.48
CA ASP A 62 -12.37 3.76 -1.91
C ASP A 62 -12.47 2.28 -2.22
N ARG A 63 -12.18 1.92 -3.46
CA ARG A 63 -12.22 0.51 -3.85
C ARG A 63 -11.15 -0.29 -3.13
N LEU A 64 -9.97 0.29 -2.97
CA LEU A 64 -8.88 -0.38 -2.28
C LEU A 64 -9.24 -0.60 -0.82
N ILE A 65 -9.76 0.41 -0.14
CA ILE A 65 -10.14 0.28 1.26
C ILE A 65 -11.23 -0.78 1.42
N ARG A 66 -12.20 -0.80 0.51
CA ARG A 66 -13.25 -1.79 0.53
C ARG A 66 -12.69 -3.20 0.36
N HIS A 67 -11.71 -3.34 -0.54
CA HIS A 67 -11.05 -4.63 -0.77
C HIS A 67 -10.33 -5.09 0.49
N ILE A 68 -9.61 -4.17 1.15
CA ILE A 68 -8.90 -4.49 2.37
C ILE A 68 -9.88 -4.99 3.44
N ASN A 69 -10.98 -4.27 3.62
CA ASN A 69 -11.96 -4.65 4.63
C ASN A 69 -12.61 -6.00 4.34
N THR A 70 -12.82 -6.29 3.07
CA THR A 70 -13.50 -7.52 2.65
C THR A 70 -12.57 -8.73 2.67
N LYS A 71 -11.35 -8.56 2.15
CA LYS A 71 -10.44 -9.68 1.92
C LYS A 71 -9.43 -9.87 3.04
N TYR A 72 -8.94 -8.77 3.60
CA TYR A 72 -7.84 -8.86 4.54
C TYR A 72 -8.29 -8.71 5.98
N GLY A 73 -9.38 -8.03 6.19
CA GLY A 73 -9.89 -7.86 7.55
C GLY A 73 -9.02 -6.94 8.37
N LYS A 74 -8.42 -7.47 9.41
CA LYS A 74 -7.67 -6.64 10.35
C LYS A 74 -6.23 -6.48 9.91
N VAL A 75 -5.86 -5.24 9.59
CA VAL A 75 -4.48 -4.87 9.32
C VAL A 75 -4.05 -3.93 10.44
N PRO A 76 -2.93 -4.23 11.13
CA PRO A 76 -2.57 -3.45 12.33
C PRO A 76 -2.31 -1.99 12.04
N VAL A 77 -1.62 -1.67 10.96
CA VAL A 77 -1.29 -0.30 10.60
C VAL A 77 -1.40 -0.13 9.11
N ILE A 78 -2.14 0.87 8.67
CA ILE A 78 -2.24 1.23 7.26
C ILE A 78 -1.71 2.64 7.10
N GLN A 79 -0.76 2.80 6.18
CA GLN A 79 -0.19 4.09 5.84
C GLN A 79 -0.54 4.43 4.41
N LEU A 80 -0.70 5.72 4.13
CA LEU A 80 -1.05 6.19 2.80
C LEU A 80 0.05 7.13 2.32
N GLU A 81 0.62 6.83 1.15
CA GLU A 81 1.60 7.69 0.51
C GLU A 81 1.00 8.19 -0.79
N LEU A 82 0.77 9.48 -0.85
CA LEU A 82 0.22 10.11 -2.05
C LEU A 82 1.34 10.53 -2.97
N ARG A 83 1.04 10.57 -4.26
CA ARG A 83 2.01 11.02 -5.24
C ARG A 83 2.40 12.46 -4.98
N SER A 84 3.71 12.74 -5.03
CA SER A 84 4.21 14.10 -4.86
C SER A 84 3.83 14.93 -6.06
N GLN A 85 3.29 16.09 -5.80
CA GLN A 85 2.94 16.99 -6.87
C GLN A 85 4.06 17.93 -7.17
N ASN A 86 4.76 18.22 -6.95
CA ASN A 86 5.72 19.03 -7.15
C ASN A 86 6.05 19.97 -6.48
N GLU A 87 6.24 19.81 -6.40
CA GLU A 87 6.57 20.27 -5.78
C GLU A 87 6.47 21.37 -5.42
N ASN A 88 5.90 21.81 -5.57
CA ASN A 88 5.68 22.60 -5.12
C ASN A 88 5.28 22.91 -4.36
N GLY A 89 4.93 22.80 -4.26
CA GLY A 89 4.69 22.73 -3.66
C GLY A 89 4.23 22.89 -2.71
N ASN A 90 4.03 23.01 -2.54
CA ASN A 90 3.64 22.90 -1.97
C ASN A 90 3.24 23.07 -1.11
N GLN A 91 2.97 23.22 -1.07
CA GLN A 91 2.54 23.16 -0.74
C GLN A 91 2.13 23.27 0.13
N GLN A 92 2.01 23.47 0.20
CA GLN A 92 1.57 23.36 0.53
C GLN A 92 1.26 23.49 1.34
N ARG A 93 1.17 23.73 1.32
CA ARG A 93 0.80 23.72 1.60
C ARG A 93 0.43 23.78 2.30
N SER A 94 0.50 23.98 2.20
CA SER A 94 0.15 23.88 2.33
C SER A 94 -0.34 23.97 3.09
N ARG A 95 -0.47 24.25 3.13
CA ARG A 95 -0.87 24.23 3.48
C ARG A 95 -1.20 24.33 4.35
N ARG A 96 -1.22 24.59 4.34
CA ARG A 96 -1.50 24.54 4.77
C ARG A 96 -1.82 24.70 5.57
N LYS A 97 -1.93 24.96 5.47
CA LYS A 97 -2.22 25.04 5.93
C LYS A 97 -2.74 25.09 6.70
N ARG A 98 -2.87 25.34 6.66
CA ARG A 98 -3.25 25.27 7.20
C ARG A 98 -3.73 25.12 7.78
N THR A 99 -3.90 25.33 7.91
CA THR A 99 -4.27 25.04 8.28
C THR A 99 -4.46 24.92 8.54
#